data_270f589ad12bcdbccbc04c6c337284a4
#
_entry.id   270f589ad12bcdbccbc04c6c337284a4
#
_cell.length_a   1.000
_cell.length_b   1.000
_cell.length_c   1.000
_cell.angle_alpha   90.00
_cell.angle_beta   90.00
_cell.angle_gamma   90.00
#
_symmetry.space_group_name_H-M   'P 1'
#
loop_
_entity.id
_entity.type
_entity.pdbx_description
1 polymer ?
#
loop_
_entity_poly.entity_id
_entity_poly.type
_entity_poly.pdbx_seq_one_letter_code
_entity_poly.pdbx_strand_id
1 'polypeptide(L)'
;MKKGITPREESYSKWYLDIIDQAELAENSPVRGCMVIKPYGYAIWEKMREELNKRISDSGAENAYFPLFIPKSFLSKEASHVKGFAKECAIVTHHRLRETEDGQGVEVDPESKLEEELIIRPTSETIMYDTFSRWITSWRDLPLKINQWANIVRWEKRTRPFLRTAEFLWQEGHTVHVTHEEAQKEVLDRLNMYVEFAREFLAMETYYGRKSEAEKFAGAVDTYGVEAMMQDGKALQFGTSHDLGQNFAKVFNIQFADQNGELQHPWQTSWGVSTRMLGALVMTHSDDKGLVLPPSVAPIKVVLVPIFKDSNK
;
A
#
# COMPACT_ATOMS: atom_id res chain seq x y z
N MET A 1 -17.92 6.90 30.23
CA MET A 1 -17.42 5.51 30.31
C MET A 1 -17.11 5.03 28.88
N LYS A 2 -15.90 4.54 28.60
CA LYS A 2 -15.63 3.89 27.31
C LYS A 2 -16.59 2.71 27.17
N LYS A 3 -17.24 2.57 26.02
CA LYS A 3 -18.16 1.50 25.71
C LYS A 3 -17.37 0.17 25.67
N GLY A 4 -17.89 -0.92 26.22
CA GLY A 4 -17.21 -2.22 26.16
C GLY A 4 -17.02 -2.73 24.72
N ILE A 5 -16.15 -3.73 24.54
CA ILE A 5 -15.94 -4.38 23.27
C ILE A 5 -17.13 -5.31 22.98
N THR A 6 -17.73 -5.19 21.81
CA THR A 6 -18.78 -6.09 21.34
C THR A 6 -18.18 -7.49 21.13
N PRO A 7 -18.77 -8.58 21.65
CA PRO A 7 -18.27 -9.94 21.40
C PRO A 7 -18.22 -10.29 19.90
N ARG A 8 -17.22 -11.05 19.50
CA ARG A 8 -17.04 -11.48 18.08
C ARG A 8 -18.26 -12.25 17.56
N GLU A 9 -18.86 -13.08 18.38
CA GLU A 9 -20.04 -13.90 18.04
C GLU A 9 -21.29 -13.03 17.80
N GLU A 10 -21.41 -11.88 18.49
CA GLU A 10 -22.52 -10.97 18.29
C GLU A 10 -22.36 -10.18 16.99
N SER A 11 -21.19 -9.61 16.75
CA SER A 11 -20.86 -8.87 15.53
C SER A 11 -19.36 -8.74 15.33
N TYR A 12 -18.78 -9.59 14.46
CA TYR A 12 -17.37 -9.53 14.12
C TYR A 12 -16.94 -8.18 13.54
N SER A 13 -17.82 -7.58 12.74
CA SER A 13 -17.60 -6.25 12.17
C SER A 13 -17.51 -5.15 13.22
N LYS A 14 -18.40 -5.19 14.22
CA LYS A 14 -18.43 -4.19 15.28
C LYS A 14 -17.31 -4.43 16.29
N TRP A 15 -17.04 -5.68 16.63
CA TRP A 15 -15.89 -6.08 17.44
C TRP A 15 -14.58 -5.47 16.90
N TYR A 16 -14.33 -5.60 15.60
CA TYR A 16 -13.15 -5.01 14.98
C TYR A 16 -13.06 -3.49 15.17
N LEU A 17 -14.16 -2.78 14.96
CA LEU A 17 -14.19 -1.33 15.13
C LEU A 17 -14.01 -0.93 16.61
N ASP A 18 -14.60 -1.67 17.54
CA ASP A 18 -14.45 -1.43 18.98
C ASP A 18 -12.99 -1.65 19.42
N ILE A 19 -12.26 -2.65 18.86
CA ILE A 19 -10.83 -2.85 19.11
C ILE A 19 -10.02 -1.66 18.62
N ILE A 20 -10.24 -1.20 17.37
CA ILE A 20 -9.53 -0.05 16.79
C ILE A 20 -9.71 1.20 17.65
N ASP A 21 -10.94 1.46 18.09
CA ASP A 21 -11.27 2.62 18.91
C ASP A 21 -10.67 2.54 20.32
N GLN A 22 -10.85 1.40 21.00
CA GLN A 22 -10.40 1.24 22.38
C GLN A 22 -8.89 1.17 22.55
N ALA A 23 -8.21 0.56 21.58
CA ALA A 23 -6.75 0.51 21.52
C ALA A 23 -6.15 1.82 20.96
N GLU A 24 -6.98 2.80 20.62
CA GLU A 24 -6.55 4.11 20.09
C GLU A 24 -5.65 3.98 18.86
N LEU A 25 -5.99 3.07 17.94
CA LEU A 25 -5.20 2.83 16.73
C LEU A 25 -5.49 3.84 15.63
N ALA A 26 -6.75 4.18 15.42
CA ALA A 26 -7.18 5.12 14.40
C ALA A 26 -8.55 5.73 14.73
N GLU A 27 -8.86 6.85 14.08
CA GLU A 27 -10.18 7.49 14.11
C GLU A 27 -10.52 8.07 12.73
N ASN A 28 -11.78 8.40 12.51
CA ASN A 28 -12.21 9.06 11.28
C ASN A 28 -11.68 10.49 11.22
N SER A 29 -11.15 10.88 10.06
CA SER A 29 -10.85 12.30 9.80
C SER A 29 -12.10 13.06 9.33
N PRO A 30 -12.05 14.40 9.25
CA PRO A 30 -13.10 15.19 8.60
C PRO A 30 -13.29 14.85 7.11
N VAL A 31 -12.28 14.28 6.46
CA VAL A 31 -12.36 13.83 5.07
C VAL A 31 -12.92 12.42 5.03
N ARG A 32 -14.11 12.29 4.42
CA ARG A 32 -14.79 11.01 4.36
C ARG A 32 -13.91 9.91 3.74
N GLY A 33 -13.76 8.82 4.47
CA GLY A 33 -13.00 7.65 4.02
C GLY A 33 -11.50 7.71 4.29
N CYS A 34 -10.99 8.85 4.74
CA CYS A 34 -9.64 8.97 5.26
C CYS A 34 -9.65 8.81 6.78
N MET A 35 -8.64 8.14 7.32
CA MET A 35 -8.49 7.96 8.76
C MET A 35 -7.29 8.73 9.29
N VAL A 36 -7.38 9.17 10.54
CA VAL A 36 -6.22 9.56 11.32
C VAL A 36 -5.67 8.30 11.98
N ILE A 37 -4.44 7.92 11.65
CA ILE A 37 -3.73 6.85 12.37
C ILE A 37 -3.13 7.48 13.62
N LYS A 38 -3.60 7.05 14.80
CA LYS A 38 -3.17 7.61 16.09
C LYS A 38 -1.75 7.13 16.44
N PRO A 39 -1.07 7.78 17.39
CA PRO A 39 0.32 7.48 17.71
C PRO A 39 0.63 5.99 17.97
N TYR A 40 -0.26 5.30 18.71
CA TYR A 40 -0.04 3.88 18.98
C TYR A 40 -0.20 3.00 17.73
N GLY A 41 -1.23 3.26 16.92
CA GLY A 41 -1.41 2.58 15.63
C GLY A 41 -0.27 2.88 14.66
N TYR A 42 0.23 4.13 14.65
CA TYR A 42 1.34 4.50 13.80
C TYR A 42 2.67 3.83 14.23
N ALA A 43 2.91 3.73 15.54
CA ALA A 43 4.08 3.03 16.07
C ALA A 43 4.09 1.53 15.70
N ILE A 44 2.93 0.88 15.61
CA ILE A 44 2.82 -0.49 15.08
C ILE A 44 3.23 -0.52 13.59
N TRP A 45 2.71 0.42 12.80
CA TRP A 45 3.05 0.55 11.38
C TRP A 45 4.55 0.80 11.17
N GLU A 46 5.17 1.67 11.97
CA GLU A 46 6.61 1.94 11.90
C GLU A 46 7.45 0.68 12.13
N LYS A 47 7.08 -0.15 13.10
CA LYS A 47 7.76 -1.44 13.34
C LYS A 47 7.61 -2.43 12.18
N MET A 48 6.41 -2.51 11.61
CA MET A 48 6.19 -3.32 10.40
C MET A 48 7.02 -2.82 9.23
N ARG A 49 7.03 -1.50 9.02
CA ARG A 49 7.80 -0.84 7.98
C ARG A 49 9.31 -1.05 8.16
N GLU A 50 9.83 -0.90 9.37
CA GLU A 50 11.25 -1.06 9.68
C GLU A 50 11.73 -2.47 9.32
N GLU A 51 11.05 -3.50 9.83
CA GLU A 51 11.42 -4.89 9.57
C GLU A 51 11.26 -5.27 8.09
N LEU A 52 10.15 -4.88 7.48
CA LEU A 52 9.92 -5.19 6.06
C LEU A 52 10.90 -4.43 5.16
N ASN A 53 11.21 -3.16 5.48
CA ASN A 53 12.21 -2.39 4.73
C ASN A 53 13.60 -3.02 4.80
N LYS A 54 13.96 -3.58 5.96
CA LYS A 54 15.22 -4.32 6.10
C LYS A 54 15.27 -5.50 5.13
N ARG A 55 14.23 -6.34 5.09
CA ARG A 55 14.14 -7.49 4.17
C ARG A 55 14.18 -7.07 2.69
N ILE A 56 13.51 -5.97 2.37
CA ILE A 56 13.50 -5.39 1.02
C ILE A 56 14.92 -4.93 0.64
N SER A 57 15.60 -4.20 1.49
CA SER A 57 16.96 -3.72 1.23
C SER A 57 17.98 -4.86 1.16
N ASP A 58 17.89 -5.85 2.05
CA ASP A 58 18.74 -7.05 2.05
C ASP A 58 18.61 -7.84 0.73
N SER A 59 17.48 -7.71 0.03
CA SER A 59 17.23 -8.32 -1.29
C SER A 59 17.75 -7.50 -2.49
N GLY A 60 18.43 -6.37 -2.22
CA GLY A 60 19.05 -5.50 -3.21
C GLY A 60 18.11 -4.44 -3.81
N ALA A 61 16.92 -4.23 -3.25
CA ALA A 61 16.07 -3.13 -3.69
C ALA A 61 16.40 -1.84 -2.94
N GLU A 62 16.44 -0.74 -3.67
CA GLU A 62 16.78 0.59 -3.16
C GLU A 62 15.53 1.44 -2.97
N ASN A 63 15.49 2.23 -1.89
CA ASN A 63 14.38 3.14 -1.64
C ASN A 63 14.52 4.40 -2.51
N ALA A 64 13.42 4.77 -3.18
CA ALA A 64 13.30 6.03 -3.90
C ALA A 64 11.95 6.70 -3.59
N TYR A 65 11.80 7.96 -3.99
CA TYR A 65 10.54 8.69 -3.86
C TYR A 65 10.14 9.30 -5.20
N PHE A 66 8.89 9.06 -5.59
CA PHE A 66 8.28 9.61 -6.81
C PHE A 66 7.15 10.56 -6.45
N PRO A 67 6.88 11.56 -7.31
CA PRO A 67 5.85 12.57 -7.04
C PRO A 67 4.47 12.01 -6.76
N LEU A 68 3.74 12.69 -5.88
CA LEU A 68 2.34 12.40 -5.58
C LEU A 68 1.43 12.61 -6.81
N PHE A 69 1.74 13.61 -7.62
CA PHE A 69 0.94 14.02 -8.77
C PHE A 69 1.40 13.33 -10.04
N ILE A 70 0.43 12.83 -10.80
CA ILE A 70 0.64 12.19 -12.10
C ILE A 70 -0.08 13.03 -13.15
N PRO A 71 0.57 13.47 -14.23
CA PRO A 71 -0.10 14.13 -15.35
C PRO A 71 -1.20 13.22 -15.94
N LYS A 72 -2.38 13.77 -16.20
CA LYS A 72 -3.52 13.00 -16.74
C LYS A 72 -3.18 12.33 -18.07
N SER A 73 -2.32 12.96 -18.88
CA SER A 73 -1.83 12.40 -20.14
C SER A 73 -1.11 11.06 -19.98
N PHE A 74 -0.44 10.82 -18.84
CA PHE A 74 0.26 9.56 -18.57
C PHE A 74 -0.72 8.40 -18.43
N LEU A 75 -1.84 8.60 -17.72
CA LEU A 75 -2.88 7.58 -17.62
C LEU A 75 -3.57 7.32 -18.95
N SER A 76 -3.63 8.32 -19.84
CA SER A 76 -4.21 8.17 -21.17
C SER A 76 -3.37 7.29 -22.11
N LYS A 77 -2.06 7.15 -21.86
CA LYS A 77 -1.17 6.27 -22.64
C LYS A 77 -1.50 4.78 -22.44
N GLU A 78 -2.15 4.43 -21.33
CA GLU A 78 -2.42 3.05 -20.98
C GLU A 78 -3.89 2.77 -20.65
N ALA A 79 -4.71 2.61 -21.71
CA ALA A 79 -6.15 2.42 -21.56
C ALA A 79 -6.57 1.18 -20.79
N SER A 80 -5.75 0.13 -20.74
CA SER A 80 -6.02 -1.11 -19.99
C SER A 80 -5.90 -0.92 -18.48
N HIS A 81 -4.88 -0.19 -18.06
CA HIS A 81 -4.64 0.17 -16.66
C HIS A 81 -5.72 1.13 -16.14
N VAL A 82 -6.12 2.10 -16.98
CA VAL A 82 -7.17 3.08 -16.70
C VAL A 82 -8.51 2.41 -16.35
N LYS A 83 -8.86 1.29 -17.00
CA LYS A 83 -10.12 0.57 -16.69
C LYS A 83 -10.21 0.09 -15.24
N GLY A 84 -9.08 -0.21 -14.59
CA GLY A 84 -9.03 -0.61 -13.18
C GLY A 84 -9.14 0.57 -12.20
N PHE A 85 -8.53 1.71 -12.49
CA PHE A 85 -8.35 2.82 -11.53
C PHE A 85 -9.12 4.11 -11.88
N ALA A 86 -9.54 4.31 -13.13
CA ALA A 86 -10.16 5.57 -13.60
C ALA A 86 -11.44 5.96 -12.84
N LYS A 87 -12.10 5.02 -12.19
CA LYS A 87 -13.35 5.26 -11.46
C LYS A 87 -13.15 5.79 -10.04
N GLU A 88 -11.93 5.76 -9.51
CA GLU A 88 -11.61 6.00 -8.10
C GLU A 88 -10.44 6.96 -7.93
N CYS A 89 -10.22 7.87 -8.89
CA CYS A 89 -9.15 8.87 -8.83
C CYS A 89 -9.60 10.17 -8.17
N ALA A 90 -8.68 10.80 -7.42
CA ALA A 90 -8.78 12.20 -7.05
C ALA A 90 -8.03 13.06 -8.07
N ILE A 91 -8.70 14.10 -8.58
CA ILE A 91 -8.19 14.94 -9.66
C ILE A 91 -7.97 16.35 -9.15
N VAL A 92 -6.78 16.92 -9.38
CA VAL A 92 -6.44 18.29 -9.06
C VAL A 92 -6.58 19.12 -10.33
N THR A 93 -7.44 20.13 -10.29
CA THR A 93 -7.81 20.96 -11.45
C THR A 93 -7.35 22.42 -11.34
N HIS A 94 -7.09 22.90 -10.11
CA HIS A 94 -6.71 24.27 -9.80
C HIS A 94 -5.59 24.29 -8.76
N HIS A 95 -4.85 25.39 -8.69
CA HIS A 95 -3.69 25.52 -7.79
C HIS A 95 -3.79 26.68 -6.79
N ARG A 96 -4.90 27.47 -6.79
CA ARG A 96 -5.04 28.64 -5.91
C ARG A 96 -6.46 28.76 -5.38
N LEU A 97 -6.57 29.29 -4.16
CA LEU A 97 -7.80 29.77 -3.56
C LEU A 97 -7.80 31.29 -3.56
N ARG A 98 -8.99 31.91 -3.58
CA ARG A 98 -9.20 33.33 -3.36
C ARG A 98 -10.26 33.54 -2.26
N GLU A 99 -10.31 34.74 -1.68
CA GLU A 99 -11.39 35.09 -0.76
C GLU A 99 -12.73 35.17 -1.50
N THR A 100 -13.81 34.73 -0.84
CA THR A 100 -15.17 34.90 -1.35
C THR A 100 -15.54 36.40 -1.40
N GLU A 101 -16.47 36.82 -2.26
CA GLU A 101 -16.89 38.20 -2.42
C GLU A 101 -17.41 38.82 -1.12
N ASP A 102 -17.97 38.03 -0.20
CA ASP A 102 -18.43 38.47 1.11
C ASP A 102 -17.32 38.52 2.18
N GLY A 103 -16.09 38.11 1.85
CA GLY A 103 -14.95 38.06 2.78
C GLY A 103 -15.08 37.04 3.94
N GLN A 104 -16.03 36.11 3.88
CA GLN A 104 -16.29 35.17 4.99
C GLN A 104 -15.71 33.76 4.75
N GLY A 105 -15.05 33.52 3.62
CA GLY A 105 -14.51 32.22 3.26
C GLY A 105 -13.49 32.26 2.12
N VAL A 106 -13.17 31.06 1.64
CA VAL A 106 -12.32 30.88 0.46
C VAL A 106 -13.03 30.02 -0.57
N GLU A 107 -12.81 30.32 -1.82
CA GLU A 107 -13.29 29.54 -2.96
C GLU A 107 -12.14 29.22 -3.92
N VAL A 108 -12.36 28.25 -4.80
CA VAL A 108 -11.40 27.95 -5.87
C VAL A 108 -11.34 29.15 -6.83
N ASP A 109 -10.12 29.67 -7.06
CA ASP A 109 -9.92 30.73 -8.03
C ASP A 109 -10.03 30.18 -9.47
N PRO A 110 -11.06 30.59 -10.25
CA PRO A 110 -11.26 30.08 -11.60
C PRO A 110 -10.10 30.35 -12.56
N GLU A 111 -9.33 31.43 -12.31
CA GLU A 111 -8.17 31.82 -13.13
C GLU A 111 -6.93 30.96 -12.85
N SER A 112 -6.99 30.12 -11.80
CA SER A 112 -5.89 29.22 -11.40
C SER A 112 -6.03 27.80 -11.95
N LYS A 113 -6.87 27.59 -12.96
CA LYS A 113 -7.03 26.29 -13.61
C LYS A 113 -5.70 25.82 -14.17
N LEU A 114 -5.35 24.55 -13.89
CA LEU A 114 -4.14 23.94 -14.46
C LEU A 114 -4.29 23.76 -15.98
N GLU A 115 -3.22 23.99 -16.73
CA GLU A 115 -3.16 23.68 -18.16
C GLU A 115 -3.41 22.18 -18.42
N GLU A 116 -2.86 21.31 -17.57
CA GLU A 116 -3.12 19.89 -17.54
C GLU A 116 -3.57 19.46 -16.14
N GLU A 117 -4.69 18.73 -16.06
CA GLU A 117 -5.17 18.18 -14.81
C GLU A 117 -4.20 17.12 -14.27
N LEU A 118 -4.04 17.11 -12.94
CA LEU A 118 -3.17 16.15 -12.25
C LEU A 118 -4.00 15.12 -11.48
N ILE A 119 -3.52 13.90 -11.48
CA ILE A 119 -4.12 12.79 -10.71
C ILE A 119 -3.29 12.61 -9.44
N ILE A 120 -3.94 12.53 -8.28
CA ILE A 120 -3.28 12.05 -7.07
C ILE A 120 -3.10 10.54 -7.24
N ARG A 121 -1.88 10.06 -7.15
CA ARG A 121 -1.50 8.67 -7.48
C ARG A 121 -2.42 7.62 -6.84
N PRO A 122 -3.13 6.81 -7.63
CA PRO A 122 -3.82 5.60 -7.14
C PRO A 122 -2.88 4.40 -7.09
N THR A 123 -1.77 4.48 -7.78
CA THR A 123 -0.62 3.58 -7.89
C THR A 123 0.47 4.31 -8.68
N SER A 124 1.72 3.84 -8.68
CA SER A 124 2.85 4.63 -9.20
C SER A 124 3.47 4.10 -10.49
N GLU A 125 2.92 3.04 -11.11
CA GLU A 125 3.49 2.44 -12.33
C GLU A 125 3.78 3.50 -13.41
N THR A 126 2.81 4.36 -13.70
CA THR A 126 2.91 5.32 -14.80
C THR A 126 4.02 6.34 -14.60
N ILE A 127 4.14 6.92 -13.38
CA ILE A 127 5.18 7.91 -13.09
C ILE A 127 6.57 7.27 -12.96
N MET A 128 6.65 6.07 -12.40
CA MET A 128 7.90 5.33 -12.27
C MET A 128 8.41 4.87 -13.63
N TYR A 129 7.54 4.33 -14.47
CA TYR A 129 7.96 3.75 -15.75
C TYR A 129 8.32 4.84 -16.78
N ASP A 130 7.67 5.99 -16.76
CA ASP A 130 8.17 7.15 -17.49
C ASP A 130 9.59 7.54 -17.03
N THR A 131 9.88 7.46 -15.75
CA THR A 131 11.21 7.73 -15.22
C THR A 131 12.21 6.63 -15.61
N PHE A 132 11.82 5.36 -15.53
CA PHE A 132 12.67 4.23 -15.89
C PHE A 132 13.06 4.24 -17.37
N SER A 133 12.22 4.80 -18.25
CA SER A 133 12.57 4.96 -19.66
C SER A 133 13.79 5.85 -19.90
N ARG A 134 14.13 6.70 -18.91
CA ARG A 134 15.32 7.55 -18.94
C ARG A 134 16.51 6.98 -18.17
N TRP A 135 16.25 6.14 -17.17
CA TRP A 135 17.30 5.53 -16.35
C TRP A 135 17.90 4.28 -16.98
N ILE A 136 17.11 3.55 -17.78
CA ILE A 136 17.51 2.29 -18.40
C ILE A 136 17.86 2.55 -19.86
N THR A 137 19.10 2.31 -20.22
CA THR A 137 19.65 2.48 -21.57
C THR A 137 20.47 1.26 -22.02
N SER A 138 20.99 0.49 -21.08
CA SER A 138 21.88 -0.64 -21.31
C SER A 138 21.52 -1.81 -20.41
N TRP A 139 21.84 -3.01 -20.83
CA TRP A 139 21.72 -4.21 -20.00
C TRP A 139 22.49 -4.11 -18.67
N ARG A 140 23.48 -3.21 -18.56
CA ARG A 140 24.24 -2.96 -17.34
C ARG A 140 23.45 -2.20 -16.28
N ASP A 141 22.37 -1.54 -16.67
CA ASP A 141 21.46 -0.84 -15.77
C ASP A 141 20.44 -1.81 -15.12
N LEU A 142 20.49 -3.09 -15.50
CA LEU A 142 19.57 -4.14 -15.06
C LEU A 142 20.29 -5.23 -14.21
N PRO A 143 19.63 -5.84 -13.20
CA PRO A 143 18.26 -5.52 -12.80
C PRO A 143 18.16 -4.19 -12.05
N LEU A 144 17.17 -3.38 -12.39
CA LEU A 144 16.80 -2.21 -11.58
C LEU A 144 15.73 -2.65 -10.56
N LYS A 145 15.94 -2.37 -9.27
CA LYS A 145 15.03 -2.75 -8.19
C LYS A 145 14.75 -1.55 -7.29
N ILE A 146 13.57 -0.99 -7.39
CA ILE A 146 13.17 0.23 -6.66
C ILE A 146 12.02 -0.08 -5.72
N ASN A 147 12.11 0.45 -4.50
CA ASN A 147 11.06 0.43 -3.50
C ASN A 147 10.63 1.85 -3.13
N GLN A 148 9.33 2.05 -2.86
CA GLN A 148 8.80 3.30 -2.36
C GLN A 148 7.86 3.07 -1.18
N TRP A 149 8.06 3.83 -0.11
CA TRP A 149 7.10 3.99 0.99
C TRP A 149 6.33 5.28 0.77
N ALA A 150 5.02 5.19 0.63
CA ALA A 150 4.21 6.33 0.21
C ALA A 150 2.75 6.21 0.67
N ASN A 151 1.98 7.28 0.48
CA ASN A 151 0.53 7.25 0.54
C ASN A 151 -0.06 7.08 -0.86
N ILE A 152 -1.27 6.53 -0.91
CA ILE A 152 -2.06 6.31 -2.12
C ILE A 152 -3.48 6.80 -1.86
N VAL A 153 -4.12 7.34 -2.90
CA VAL A 153 -5.52 7.76 -2.85
C VAL A 153 -6.34 7.01 -3.88
N ARG A 154 -7.32 6.25 -3.40
CA ARG A 154 -8.35 5.57 -4.20
C ARG A 154 -9.71 5.97 -3.66
N TRP A 155 -10.53 6.66 -4.43
CA TRP A 155 -11.79 7.27 -3.98
C TRP A 155 -12.84 6.21 -3.62
N GLU A 156 -12.66 5.59 -2.47
CA GLU A 156 -13.43 4.44 -2.00
C GLU A 156 -14.79 4.87 -1.41
N LYS A 157 -15.86 4.18 -1.81
CA LYS A 157 -17.22 4.49 -1.35
C LYS A 157 -17.58 3.84 0.00
N ARG A 158 -17.03 2.65 0.27
CA ARG A 158 -17.30 1.86 1.47
C ARG A 158 -16.00 1.64 2.24
N THR A 159 -15.78 2.46 3.24
CA THR A 159 -14.53 2.48 3.98
C THR A 159 -14.61 1.74 5.30
N ARG A 160 -13.47 1.18 5.73
CA ARG A 160 -13.27 0.54 7.01
C ARG A 160 -11.82 0.76 7.45
N PRO A 161 -11.54 1.25 8.67
CA PRO A 161 -10.19 1.56 9.14
C PRO A 161 -9.19 0.43 8.83
N PHE A 162 -8.02 0.79 8.32
CA PHE A 162 -6.93 -0.06 7.84
C PHE A 162 -7.28 -1.02 6.69
N LEU A 163 -8.47 -1.58 6.64
CA LEU A 163 -8.85 -2.61 5.65
C LEU A 163 -9.16 -2.03 4.28
N ARG A 164 -9.89 -0.91 4.26
CA ARG A 164 -10.32 -0.24 3.03
C ARG A 164 -10.60 1.23 3.32
N THR A 165 -9.68 2.09 2.93
CA THR A 165 -9.75 3.55 3.14
C THR A 165 -9.48 4.28 1.84
N ALA A 166 -9.95 5.54 1.74
CA ALA A 166 -9.74 6.36 0.56
C ALA A 166 -8.27 6.77 0.42
N GLU A 167 -7.61 7.03 1.54
CA GLU A 167 -6.17 7.20 1.62
C GLU A 167 -5.58 6.13 2.52
N PHE A 168 -4.41 5.59 2.15
CA PHE A 168 -3.68 4.61 2.95
C PHE A 168 -2.16 4.72 2.72
N LEU A 169 -1.41 4.24 3.69
CA LEU A 169 0.04 4.06 3.56
C LEU A 169 0.33 2.68 3.00
N TRP A 170 1.35 2.60 2.18
CA TRP A 170 1.79 1.34 1.62
C TRP A 170 3.29 1.31 1.32
N GLN A 171 3.75 0.14 0.97
CA GLN A 171 4.98 -0.11 0.28
C GLN A 171 4.63 -0.62 -1.13
N GLU A 172 5.31 -0.09 -2.13
CA GLU A 172 5.29 -0.60 -3.49
C GLU A 172 6.71 -0.78 -4.00
N GLY A 173 6.97 -1.92 -4.60
CA GLY A 173 8.23 -2.20 -5.25
C GLY A 173 8.03 -2.42 -6.74
N HIS A 174 8.98 -1.95 -7.54
CA HIS A 174 8.97 -2.07 -9.00
C HIS A 174 10.34 -2.49 -9.47
N THR A 175 10.40 -3.58 -10.22
CA THR A 175 11.68 -4.09 -10.71
C THR A 175 11.67 -4.29 -12.21
N VAL A 176 12.85 -4.24 -12.79
CA VAL A 176 13.06 -4.37 -14.24
C VAL A 176 14.23 -5.33 -14.49
N HIS A 177 14.04 -6.28 -15.39
CA HIS A 177 14.94 -7.41 -15.63
C HIS A 177 15.22 -7.60 -17.11
N VAL A 178 16.38 -8.22 -17.41
CA VAL A 178 16.75 -8.56 -18.80
C VAL A 178 15.88 -9.68 -19.33
N THR A 179 15.60 -10.71 -18.53
CA THR A 179 14.85 -11.90 -18.96
C THR A 179 13.56 -12.11 -18.21
N HIS A 180 12.65 -12.89 -18.79
CA HIS A 180 11.38 -13.24 -18.12
C HIS A 180 11.62 -14.15 -16.91
N GLU A 181 12.59 -15.05 -17.02
CA GLU A 181 12.95 -15.98 -15.95
C GLU A 181 13.42 -15.22 -14.71
N GLU A 182 14.24 -14.16 -14.88
CA GLU A 182 14.65 -13.28 -13.77
C GLU A 182 13.45 -12.56 -13.15
N ALA A 183 12.55 -12.03 -13.98
CA ALA A 183 11.34 -11.36 -13.51
C ALA A 183 10.40 -12.31 -12.76
N GLN A 184 10.17 -13.52 -13.26
CA GLN A 184 9.34 -14.53 -12.60
C GLN A 184 9.94 -14.96 -11.26
N LYS A 185 11.26 -15.15 -11.21
CA LYS A 185 11.96 -15.43 -9.96
C LYS A 185 11.75 -14.31 -8.96
N GLU A 186 11.91 -13.05 -9.36
CA GLU A 186 11.69 -11.89 -8.51
C GLU A 186 10.26 -11.83 -7.98
N VAL A 187 9.25 -12.11 -8.80
CA VAL A 187 7.83 -12.17 -8.37
C VAL A 187 7.63 -13.16 -7.23
N LEU A 188 8.21 -14.36 -7.36
CA LEU A 188 8.09 -15.41 -6.36
C LEU A 188 8.92 -15.12 -5.10
N ASP A 189 10.11 -14.55 -5.25
CA ASP A 189 10.96 -14.13 -4.13
C ASP A 189 10.23 -13.08 -3.27
N ARG A 190 9.55 -12.11 -3.90
CA ARG A 190 8.77 -11.09 -3.18
C ARG A 190 7.54 -11.65 -2.51
N LEU A 191 6.84 -12.57 -3.17
CA LEU A 191 5.73 -13.29 -2.56
C LEU A 191 6.18 -14.04 -1.30
N ASN A 192 7.27 -14.80 -1.40
CA ASN A 192 7.82 -15.55 -0.28
C ASN A 192 8.29 -14.65 0.86
N MET A 193 8.92 -13.51 0.54
CA MET A 193 9.33 -12.51 1.54
C MET A 193 8.13 -12.00 2.36
N TYR A 194 6.98 -11.76 1.74
CA TYR A 194 5.75 -11.36 2.46
C TYR A 194 5.20 -12.49 3.33
N VAL A 195 5.23 -13.71 2.85
CA VAL A 195 4.81 -14.91 3.62
C VAL A 195 5.70 -15.09 4.86
N GLU A 196 7.02 -15.03 4.68
CA GLU A 196 7.99 -15.15 5.77
C GLU A 196 7.85 -13.99 6.76
N PHE A 197 7.71 -12.76 6.28
CA PHE A 197 7.46 -11.60 7.13
C PHE A 197 6.19 -11.77 7.98
N ALA A 198 5.09 -12.21 7.36
CA ALA A 198 3.85 -12.46 8.09
C ALA A 198 4.01 -13.54 9.16
N ARG A 199 4.63 -14.67 8.82
CA ARG A 199 4.84 -15.78 9.74
C ARG A 199 5.80 -15.45 10.87
N GLU A 200 6.98 -14.90 10.55
CA GLU A 200 8.07 -14.73 11.52
C GLU A 200 7.92 -13.48 12.38
N PHE A 201 7.46 -12.38 11.78
CA PHE A 201 7.37 -11.08 12.48
C PHE A 201 5.97 -10.78 12.98
N LEU A 202 4.93 -11.10 12.21
CA LEU A 202 3.55 -10.86 12.59
C LEU A 202 2.87 -12.07 13.26
N ALA A 203 3.54 -13.22 13.31
CA ALA A 203 2.99 -14.49 13.81
C ALA A 203 1.65 -14.86 13.15
N MET A 204 1.52 -14.58 11.86
CA MET A 204 0.32 -14.85 11.06
C MET A 204 0.62 -15.94 10.04
N GLU A 205 -0.15 -17.05 10.08
CA GLU A 205 -0.16 -18.03 9.01
C GLU A 205 -0.92 -17.48 7.80
N THR A 206 -0.43 -17.80 6.60
CA THR A 206 -0.95 -17.24 5.36
C THR A 206 -1.17 -18.29 4.29
N TYR A 207 -2.17 -18.02 3.45
CA TYR A 207 -2.36 -18.70 2.17
C TYR A 207 -1.81 -17.81 1.06
N TYR A 208 -1.20 -18.40 0.07
CA TYR A 208 -0.66 -17.65 -1.06
C TYR A 208 -0.74 -18.45 -2.35
N GLY A 209 -0.83 -17.77 -3.46
CA GLY A 209 -0.95 -18.41 -4.75
C GLY A 209 -1.29 -17.46 -5.87
N ARG A 210 -1.37 -18.03 -7.08
CA ARG A 210 -1.78 -17.32 -8.29
C ARG A 210 -3.26 -17.00 -8.26
N LYS A 211 -3.62 -15.77 -8.59
CA LYS A 211 -5.00 -15.32 -8.72
C LYS A 211 -5.65 -15.80 -10.02
N SER A 212 -6.98 -15.87 -10.00
CA SER A 212 -7.76 -16.11 -11.19
C SER A 212 -7.65 -14.96 -12.20
N GLU A 213 -7.96 -15.22 -13.46
CA GLU A 213 -7.97 -14.19 -14.53
C GLU A 213 -8.91 -13.02 -14.19
N ALA A 214 -10.02 -13.28 -13.47
CA ALA A 214 -10.99 -12.26 -13.09
C ALA A 214 -10.48 -11.29 -12.01
N GLU A 215 -9.50 -11.73 -11.20
CA GLU A 215 -8.94 -10.96 -10.08
C GLU A 215 -7.52 -10.48 -10.32
N LYS A 216 -6.98 -10.79 -11.48
CA LYS A 216 -5.63 -10.40 -11.90
C LYS A 216 -5.53 -8.87 -12.00
N PHE A 217 -4.38 -8.34 -11.60
CA PHE A 217 -4.08 -6.91 -11.75
C PHE A 217 -4.12 -6.50 -13.21
N ALA A 218 -4.79 -5.37 -13.51
CA ALA A 218 -4.92 -4.87 -14.86
C ALA A 218 -3.54 -4.52 -15.45
N GLY A 219 -3.20 -5.11 -16.58
CA GLY A 219 -1.89 -4.96 -17.22
C GLY A 219 -0.86 -6.03 -16.84
N ALA A 220 -1.11 -6.87 -15.83
CA ALA A 220 -0.23 -7.98 -15.49
C ALA A 220 -0.45 -9.22 -16.37
N VAL A 221 0.61 -10.00 -16.55
CA VAL A 221 0.57 -11.36 -17.11
C VAL A 221 0.03 -12.30 -16.04
N ASP A 222 0.61 -12.23 -14.84
CA ASP A 222 0.20 -12.99 -13.67
C ASP A 222 0.16 -12.13 -12.41
N THR A 223 -0.72 -12.50 -11.48
CA THR A 223 -0.82 -11.88 -10.15
C THR A 223 -0.85 -12.96 -9.08
N TYR A 224 -0.03 -12.79 -8.06
CA TYR A 224 -0.01 -13.62 -6.87
C TYR A 224 -0.49 -12.80 -5.68
N GLY A 225 -1.25 -13.46 -4.77
CA GLY A 225 -1.76 -12.86 -3.55
C GLY A 225 -1.25 -13.57 -2.31
N VAL A 226 -1.13 -12.83 -1.22
CA VAL A 226 -0.93 -13.36 0.13
C VAL A 226 -2.15 -12.99 0.97
N GLU A 227 -2.76 -13.99 1.59
CA GLU A 227 -4.01 -13.85 2.35
C GLU A 227 -3.84 -14.48 3.73
N ALA A 228 -4.40 -13.85 4.75
CA ALA A 228 -4.50 -14.42 6.09
C ALA A 228 -5.94 -14.83 6.40
N MET A 229 -6.11 -15.93 7.12
CA MET A 229 -7.42 -16.39 7.60
C MET A 229 -7.83 -15.56 8.81
N MET A 230 -8.98 -14.91 8.71
CA MET A 230 -9.56 -14.15 9.81
C MET A 230 -10.38 -15.08 10.72
N GLN A 231 -10.63 -14.62 11.95
CA GLN A 231 -11.33 -15.44 12.96
C GLN A 231 -12.82 -15.72 12.62
N ASP A 232 -13.38 -14.98 11.64
CA ASP A 232 -14.72 -15.26 11.09
C ASP A 232 -14.69 -16.25 9.91
N GLY A 233 -13.55 -16.87 9.62
CA GLY A 233 -13.37 -17.84 8.55
C GLY A 233 -13.22 -17.24 7.14
N LYS A 234 -13.09 -15.93 7.02
CA LYS A 234 -12.85 -15.28 5.74
C LYS A 234 -11.37 -15.00 5.52
N ALA A 235 -10.91 -15.14 4.28
CA ALA A 235 -9.58 -14.75 3.88
C ALA A 235 -9.50 -13.23 3.66
N LEU A 236 -8.41 -12.60 4.12
CA LEU A 236 -8.09 -11.20 3.88
C LEU A 236 -6.76 -11.09 3.15
N GLN A 237 -6.79 -10.63 1.91
CA GLN A 237 -5.57 -10.33 1.16
C GLN A 237 -4.91 -9.06 1.71
N PHE A 238 -3.61 -9.14 1.98
CA PHE A 238 -2.82 -8.01 2.46
C PHE A 238 -1.56 -7.70 1.63
N GLY A 239 -1.12 -8.62 0.77
CA GLY A 239 0.03 -8.45 -0.10
C GLY A 239 -0.20 -9.02 -1.50
N THR A 240 0.50 -8.47 -2.49
CA THR A 240 0.48 -8.93 -3.88
C THR A 240 1.86 -8.84 -4.52
N SER A 241 2.09 -9.73 -5.50
CA SER A 241 3.25 -9.67 -6.39
C SER A 241 2.79 -9.97 -7.82
N HIS A 242 3.24 -9.16 -8.78
CA HIS A 242 2.75 -9.15 -10.16
C HIS A 242 3.88 -9.37 -11.14
N ASP A 243 3.72 -10.31 -12.06
CA ASP A 243 4.46 -10.37 -13.31
C ASP A 243 3.77 -9.43 -14.31
N LEU A 244 4.43 -8.35 -14.68
CA LEU A 244 3.90 -7.36 -15.62
C LEU A 244 4.31 -7.68 -17.07
N GLY A 245 5.16 -8.69 -17.26
CA GLY A 245 5.70 -9.01 -18.56
C GLY A 245 6.44 -7.81 -19.17
N GLN A 246 6.17 -7.52 -20.43
CA GLN A 246 6.69 -6.36 -21.16
C GLN A 246 5.60 -5.32 -21.47
N ASN A 247 4.40 -5.45 -20.86
CA ASN A 247 3.25 -4.64 -21.24
C ASN A 247 3.50 -3.15 -20.99
N PHE A 248 3.95 -2.80 -19.80
CA PHE A 248 4.28 -1.40 -19.46
C PHE A 248 5.57 -0.93 -20.14
N ALA A 249 6.58 -1.80 -20.32
CA ALA A 249 7.81 -1.44 -21.00
C ALA A 249 7.54 -0.98 -22.45
N LYS A 250 6.61 -1.63 -23.14
CA LYS A 250 6.19 -1.24 -24.50
C LYS A 250 5.43 0.07 -24.53
N VAL A 251 4.50 0.27 -23.57
CA VAL A 251 3.68 1.50 -23.48
C VAL A 251 4.53 2.73 -23.17
N PHE A 252 5.50 2.60 -22.25
CA PHE A 252 6.38 3.69 -21.84
C PHE A 252 7.70 3.74 -22.63
N ASN A 253 7.83 2.88 -23.67
CA ASN A 253 9.01 2.77 -24.52
C ASN A 253 10.32 2.60 -23.70
N ILE A 254 10.28 1.77 -22.66
CA ILE A 254 11.48 1.39 -21.91
C ILE A 254 12.24 0.40 -22.76
N GLN A 255 13.46 0.75 -23.15
CA GLN A 255 14.34 -0.08 -23.97
C GLN A 255 15.75 -0.04 -23.42
N PHE A 256 16.47 -1.13 -23.58
CA PHE A 256 17.89 -1.25 -23.26
C PHE A 256 18.65 -1.86 -24.44
N ALA A 257 19.88 -1.43 -24.64
CA ALA A 257 20.80 -2.12 -25.55
C ALA A 257 21.33 -3.39 -24.89
N ASP A 258 21.17 -4.54 -25.52
CA ASP A 258 21.71 -5.80 -25.05
C ASP A 258 23.24 -5.87 -25.27
N GLN A 259 23.86 -7.03 -25.00
CA GLN A 259 25.30 -7.23 -25.16
C GLN A 259 25.80 -7.12 -26.61
N ASN A 260 24.90 -7.26 -27.59
CA ASN A 260 25.19 -7.15 -29.02
C ASN A 260 24.85 -5.73 -29.54
N GLY A 261 24.31 -4.84 -28.71
CA GLY A 261 23.88 -3.51 -29.08
C GLY A 261 22.46 -3.45 -29.66
N GLU A 262 21.69 -4.55 -29.63
CA GLU A 262 20.31 -4.59 -30.09
C GLU A 262 19.35 -4.05 -29.02
N LEU A 263 18.37 -3.22 -29.45
CA LEU A 263 17.37 -2.67 -28.54
C LEU A 263 16.29 -3.70 -28.21
N GLN A 264 16.05 -3.90 -26.92
CA GLN A 264 15.04 -4.80 -26.40
C GLN A 264 14.18 -4.14 -25.34
N HIS A 265 12.93 -4.59 -25.18
CA HIS A 265 12.10 -4.23 -24.03
C HIS A 265 12.40 -5.16 -22.85
N PRO A 266 12.61 -4.60 -21.64
CA PRO A 266 12.83 -5.41 -20.45
C PRO A 266 11.53 -6.01 -19.90
N TRP A 267 11.69 -6.94 -18.96
CA TRP A 267 10.63 -7.58 -18.19
C TRP A 267 10.45 -6.90 -16.85
N GLN A 268 9.20 -6.71 -16.43
CA GLN A 268 8.90 -5.90 -15.27
C GLN A 268 8.06 -6.66 -14.24
N THR A 269 8.26 -6.28 -12.98
CA THR A 269 7.42 -6.74 -11.86
C THR A 269 6.97 -5.57 -11.01
N SER A 270 5.85 -5.74 -10.29
CA SER A 270 5.48 -4.87 -9.19
C SER A 270 4.96 -5.70 -8.01
N TRP A 271 5.16 -5.20 -6.80
CA TRP A 271 4.77 -5.90 -5.59
C TRP A 271 4.51 -4.91 -4.45
N GLY A 272 3.56 -5.24 -3.56
CA GLY A 272 3.17 -4.27 -2.54
C GLY A 272 2.35 -4.83 -1.41
N VAL A 273 2.44 -4.13 -0.27
CA VAL A 273 1.61 -4.30 0.93
C VAL A 273 1.20 -2.94 1.48
N SER A 274 0.07 -2.89 2.20
CA SER A 274 -0.45 -1.64 2.74
C SER A 274 -0.75 -1.76 4.23
N THR A 275 -1.20 -0.67 4.84
CA THR A 275 -1.75 -0.65 6.20
C THR A 275 -2.88 -1.66 6.43
N ARG A 276 -3.43 -2.29 5.37
CA ARG A 276 -4.35 -3.44 5.50
C ARG A 276 -3.73 -4.58 6.30
N MET A 277 -2.42 -4.75 6.22
CA MET A 277 -1.68 -5.74 7.00
C MET A 277 -1.82 -5.52 8.52
N LEU A 278 -1.89 -4.26 8.98
CA LEU A 278 -2.18 -3.94 10.39
C LEU A 278 -3.61 -4.35 10.74
N GLY A 279 -4.58 -4.11 9.85
CA GLY A 279 -5.94 -4.60 10.03
C GLY A 279 -6.02 -6.12 10.12
N ALA A 280 -5.27 -6.84 9.27
CA ALA A 280 -5.15 -8.29 9.34
C ALA A 280 -4.57 -8.76 10.68
N LEU A 281 -3.51 -8.10 11.17
CA LEU A 281 -2.89 -8.38 12.46
C LEU A 281 -3.92 -8.27 13.62
N VAL A 282 -4.70 -7.19 13.65
CA VAL A 282 -5.76 -7.01 14.65
C VAL A 282 -6.79 -8.13 14.58
N MET A 283 -7.25 -8.48 13.37
CA MET A 283 -8.28 -9.51 13.16
C MET A 283 -7.79 -10.93 13.43
N THR A 284 -6.49 -11.17 13.34
CA THR A 284 -5.89 -12.49 13.61
C THR A 284 -5.66 -12.72 15.10
N HIS A 285 -5.16 -11.72 15.83
CA HIS A 285 -4.64 -11.94 17.20
C HIS A 285 -5.56 -11.45 18.30
N SER A 286 -6.37 -10.41 18.06
CA SER A 286 -7.19 -9.80 19.11
C SER A 286 -8.32 -10.73 19.58
N ASP A 287 -8.80 -10.48 20.80
CA ASP A 287 -9.89 -11.23 21.41
C ASP A 287 -11.03 -10.30 21.93
N ASP A 288 -12.00 -10.84 22.65
CA ASP A 288 -13.12 -10.05 23.18
C ASP A 288 -12.74 -9.18 24.39
N LYS A 289 -11.48 -9.27 24.85
CA LYS A 289 -10.95 -8.41 25.92
C LYS A 289 -10.18 -7.22 25.36
N GLY A 290 -9.69 -7.29 24.12
CA GLY A 290 -8.98 -6.18 23.49
C GLY A 290 -7.97 -6.56 22.44
N LEU A 291 -7.12 -5.58 22.13
CA LEU A 291 -6.01 -5.73 21.22
C LEU A 291 -4.96 -6.71 21.78
N VAL A 292 -4.61 -7.69 20.98
CA VAL A 292 -3.47 -8.59 21.24
C VAL A 292 -2.45 -8.43 20.11
N LEU A 293 -1.20 -8.27 20.47
CA LEU A 293 -0.09 -8.09 19.51
C LEU A 293 1.03 -9.09 19.80
N PRO A 294 1.67 -9.65 18.77
CA PRO A 294 2.93 -10.36 18.94
C PRO A 294 3.99 -9.46 19.56
N PRO A 295 4.87 -9.98 20.44
CA PRO A 295 5.93 -9.17 21.06
C PRO A 295 6.88 -8.48 20.08
N SER A 296 7.09 -9.06 18.90
CA SER A 296 7.90 -8.48 17.82
C SER A 296 7.39 -7.12 17.36
N VAL A 297 6.07 -6.97 17.22
CA VAL A 297 5.43 -5.79 16.66
C VAL A 297 4.87 -4.84 17.74
N ALA A 298 4.70 -5.30 18.97
CA ALA A 298 4.18 -4.48 20.08
C ALA A 298 5.11 -3.29 20.38
N PRO A 299 4.61 -2.03 20.32
CA PRO A 299 5.40 -0.86 20.70
C PRO A 299 5.80 -0.86 22.18
N ILE A 300 4.86 -1.29 23.05
CA ILE A 300 5.06 -1.42 24.50
C ILE A 300 5.11 -2.91 24.81
N LYS A 301 6.26 -3.39 25.30
CA LYS A 301 6.48 -4.81 25.62
C LYS A 301 6.23 -5.16 27.08
N VAL A 302 6.40 -4.21 27.97
CA VAL A 302 6.26 -4.39 29.43
C VAL A 302 5.60 -3.15 30.03
N VAL A 303 4.60 -3.39 30.86
CA VAL A 303 3.94 -2.35 31.66
C VAL A 303 4.18 -2.64 33.13
N LEU A 304 4.74 -1.69 33.86
CA LEU A 304 4.92 -1.78 35.31
C LEU A 304 3.76 -1.05 36.00
N VAL A 305 2.93 -1.82 36.72
CA VAL A 305 1.80 -1.27 37.50
C VAL A 305 2.20 -1.23 38.97
N PRO A 306 2.46 -0.04 39.57
CA PRO A 306 2.79 0.06 40.97
C PRO A 306 1.54 -0.17 41.84
N ILE A 307 1.67 -0.99 42.88
CA ILE A 307 0.61 -1.22 43.88
C ILE A 307 1.06 -0.55 45.16
N PHE A 308 0.35 0.52 45.52
CA PHE A 308 0.60 1.24 46.77
C PHE A 308 -0.27 0.67 47.91
N LYS A 309 0.33 0.45 49.09
CA LYS A 309 -0.40 -0.03 50.28
C LYS A 309 -1.15 1.08 51.03
N ASP A 310 -0.76 2.35 50.84
CA ASP A 310 -1.37 3.51 51.46
C ASP A 310 -1.94 4.47 50.40
N SER A 311 -3.17 4.95 50.64
CA SER A 311 -3.88 5.86 49.74
C SER A 311 -3.36 7.32 49.78
N ASN A 312 -2.25 7.60 50.47
CA ASN A 312 -1.65 8.91 50.67
C ASN A 312 -0.29 9.10 50.01
N LYS A 313 -0.11 8.62 48.78
CA LYS A 313 1.04 9.03 47.95
C LYS A 313 0.66 9.20 46.49
#